data_108054c9d8fb68ae9a552d0a623b71ff
#
_entry.id   108054c9d8fb68ae9a552d0a623b71ff
#
_cell.length_a   1.000
_cell.length_b   1.000
_cell.length_c   1.000
_cell.angle_alpha   90.00
_cell.angle_beta   90.00
_cell.angle_gamma   90.00
#
_symmetry.space_group_name_H-M   'P 1'
#
loop_
_entity.id
_entity.type
_entity.pdbx_description
1 polymer ?
#
loop_
_entity_poly.entity_id
_entity_poly.type
_entity_poly.pdbx_seq_one_letter_code
_entity_poly.pdbx_strand_id
1 'polypeptide(L)'
;MGSEMCIRDRQRSGHYSALNVFKLFGEGNRAPLSYPMPGWNVCVDFPIRPGLGKFLDDLDRRVMEFGGRLYLAKESRTSAENFHKMYPGMEGWLKTRNEIDPTGVFASDMSRRLELH
;
A
#
# COMPACT_ATOMS: atom_id res chain seq x y z
N MET A 1 10.78 0.32 15.67
CA MET A 1 9.92 1.49 15.99
C MET A 1 8.61 1.52 15.21
N GLY A 2 8.58 1.40 13.89
CA GLY A 2 7.33 1.46 13.12
C GLY A 2 6.29 0.38 13.45
N SER A 3 6.72 -0.87 13.62
CA SER A 3 5.82 -2.00 13.94
C SER A 3 5.16 -1.91 15.32
N GLU A 4 5.87 -1.42 16.33
CA GLU A 4 5.34 -1.24 17.69
C GLU A 4 4.27 -0.15 17.75
N MET A 5 4.43 0.92 16.98
CA MET A 5 3.41 1.97 16.88
C MET A 5 2.14 1.44 16.21
N CYS A 6 2.25 0.66 15.14
CA CYS A 6 1.10 0.03 14.51
C CYS A 6 0.34 -0.92 15.45
N ILE A 7 1.04 -1.68 16.30
CA ILE A 7 0.42 -2.53 17.30
C ILE A 7 -0.32 -1.71 18.36
N ARG A 8 0.30 -0.66 18.87
CA ARG A 8 -0.26 0.24 19.88
C ARG A 8 -1.51 0.96 19.36
N ASP A 9 -1.47 1.44 18.12
CA ASP A 9 -2.59 2.14 17.52
C ASP A 9 -3.80 1.22 17.30
N ARG A 10 -3.58 -0.02 16.90
CA ARG A 10 -4.64 -1.03 16.80
C ARG A 10 -5.29 -1.31 18.15
N GLN A 11 -4.50 -1.44 19.22
CA GLN A 11 -5.03 -1.63 20.57
C GLN A 11 -5.89 -0.45 21.04
N ARG A 12 -5.45 0.78 20.77
CA ARG A 12 -6.15 2.01 21.16
C ARG A 12 -7.41 2.27 20.35
N SER A 13 -7.42 1.92 19.08
CA SER A 13 -8.55 2.16 18.18
C SER A 13 -9.68 1.13 18.32
N GLY A 14 -9.45 0.01 19.03
CA GLY A 14 -10.40 -1.10 19.10
C GLY A 14 -10.52 -1.93 17.83
N HIS A 15 -9.70 -1.66 16.82
CA HIS A 15 -9.62 -2.44 15.58
C HIS A 15 -8.54 -3.52 15.72
N TYR A 16 -8.95 -4.73 16.08
CA TYR A 16 -8.02 -5.87 16.19
C TYR A 16 -8.24 -6.86 15.06
N SER A 17 -7.16 -7.53 14.71
CA SER A 17 -7.12 -8.59 13.74
C SER A 17 -6.90 -9.93 14.43
N ALA A 18 -7.63 -10.94 13.98
CA ALA A 18 -7.41 -12.33 14.40
C ALA A 18 -6.24 -12.99 13.64
N LEU A 19 -5.87 -12.44 12.48
CA LEU A 19 -4.78 -12.94 11.65
C LEU A 19 -3.76 -11.84 11.38
N ASN A 20 -2.54 -12.06 11.84
CA ASN A 20 -1.43 -11.17 11.58
C ASN A 20 -0.25 -11.99 11.04
N VAL A 21 0.34 -11.52 9.95
CA VAL A 21 1.52 -12.13 9.35
C VAL A 21 2.68 -11.15 9.40
N PHE A 22 3.80 -11.59 9.95
CA PHE A 22 5.06 -10.86 9.99
C PHE A 22 6.07 -11.53 9.08
N LYS A 23 6.70 -10.76 8.19
CA LYS A 23 7.75 -11.26 7.29
C LYS A 23 8.91 -10.28 7.26
N LEU A 24 10.11 -10.79 7.23
CA LEU A 24 11.30 -10.01 6.93
C LEU A 24 11.60 -10.14 5.43
N PHE A 25 11.69 -9.03 4.73
CA PHE A 25 12.16 -8.97 3.34
C PHE A 25 13.63 -8.58 3.29
N GLY A 26 14.36 -9.22 2.37
CA GLY A 26 15.70 -8.82 1.98
C GLY A 26 15.69 -7.76 0.87
N GLU A 27 16.72 -7.78 0.04
CA GLU A 27 16.86 -6.85 -1.08
C GLU A 27 15.66 -6.92 -2.02
N GLY A 28 15.21 -5.74 -2.48
CA GLY A 28 14.17 -5.62 -3.49
C GLY A 28 14.71 -5.87 -4.90
N ASN A 29 13.86 -5.68 -5.90
CA ASN A 29 14.25 -5.72 -7.30
C ASN A 29 14.07 -4.36 -7.98
N ARG A 30 14.45 -4.24 -9.25
CA ARG A 30 14.43 -2.98 -10.01
C ARG A 30 13.09 -2.66 -10.67
N ALA A 31 12.06 -3.53 -10.52
CA ALA A 31 10.78 -3.27 -11.16
C ALA A 31 10.08 -2.05 -10.49
N PRO A 32 9.57 -1.09 -11.27
CA PRO A 32 9.08 0.21 -10.75
C PRO A 32 8.00 0.11 -9.69
N LEU A 33 7.11 -0.87 -9.81
CA LEU A 33 6.01 -1.11 -8.86
C LEU A 33 6.25 -2.35 -7.98
N SER A 34 7.50 -2.78 -7.83
CA SER A 34 7.84 -3.90 -6.96
C SER A 34 7.63 -3.54 -5.50
N TYR A 35 6.86 -4.38 -4.79
CA TYR A 35 6.57 -4.18 -3.38
C TYR A 35 7.74 -4.49 -2.44
N PRO A 36 8.52 -5.58 -2.63
CA PRO A 36 9.61 -5.91 -1.70
C PRO A 36 10.64 -4.81 -1.58
N MET A 37 11.02 -4.52 -0.35
CA MET A 37 12.11 -3.64 0.04
C MET A 37 12.70 -4.16 1.36
N PRO A 38 13.98 -3.90 1.67
CA PRO A 38 14.56 -4.34 2.94
C PRO A 38 13.75 -3.84 4.13
N GLY A 39 13.34 -4.77 5.00
CA GLY A 39 12.58 -4.42 6.19
C GLY A 39 11.46 -5.41 6.54
N TRP A 40 10.63 -5.01 7.48
CA TRP A 40 9.52 -5.81 7.97
C TRP A 40 8.24 -5.55 7.17
N ASN A 41 7.59 -6.62 6.78
CA ASN A 41 6.23 -6.60 6.24
C ASN A 41 5.24 -7.07 7.29
N VAL A 42 4.16 -6.31 7.45
CA VAL A 42 3.05 -6.66 8.35
C VAL A 42 1.79 -6.79 7.51
N CYS A 43 1.21 -7.98 7.47
CA CYS A 43 -0.10 -8.20 6.86
C CYS A 43 -1.13 -8.39 7.98
N VAL A 44 -2.22 -7.62 7.93
CA VAL A 44 -3.24 -7.58 8.98
C VAL A 44 -4.62 -7.58 8.33
N ASP A 45 -5.44 -8.56 8.69
CA ASP A 45 -6.82 -8.63 8.22
C ASP A 45 -7.75 -8.00 9.25
N PHE A 46 -8.40 -6.89 8.90
CA PHE A 46 -9.34 -6.21 9.79
C PHE A 46 -10.78 -6.58 9.46
N PRO A 47 -11.61 -6.93 10.48
CA PRO A 47 -13.05 -7.04 10.27
C PRO A 47 -13.63 -5.67 9.93
N ILE A 48 -14.57 -5.64 8.97
CA ILE A 48 -15.24 -4.40 8.56
C ILE A 48 -16.14 -3.91 9.70
N ARG A 49 -15.82 -2.73 10.24
CA ARG A 49 -16.53 -2.08 11.34
C ARG A 49 -16.61 -0.57 11.10
N PRO A 50 -17.57 0.14 11.70
CA PRO A 50 -17.61 1.60 11.65
C PRO A 50 -16.28 2.22 12.07
N GLY A 51 -15.81 3.23 11.32
CA GLY A 51 -14.54 3.91 11.59
C GLY A 51 -13.29 3.23 11.01
N LEU A 52 -13.40 2.00 10.46
CA LEU A 52 -12.25 1.30 9.90
C LEU A 52 -11.55 2.10 8.79
N GLY A 53 -12.32 2.73 7.89
CA GLY A 53 -11.74 3.52 6.79
C GLY A 53 -10.80 4.60 7.30
N LYS A 54 -11.27 5.45 8.22
CA LYS A 54 -10.44 6.50 8.83
C LYS A 54 -9.21 5.94 9.55
N PHE A 55 -9.37 4.86 10.28
CA PHE A 55 -8.26 4.20 10.97
C PHE A 55 -7.19 3.72 9.97
N LEU A 56 -7.60 3.14 8.85
CA LEU A 56 -6.68 2.69 7.80
C LEU A 56 -6.02 3.87 7.06
N ASP A 57 -6.72 4.99 6.85
CA ASP A 57 -6.12 6.22 6.30
C ASP A 57 -5.03 6.78 7.22
N ASP A 58 -5.25 6.72 8.53
CA ASP A 58 -4.25 7.12 9.53
C ASP A 58 -3.04 6.16 9.51
N LEU A 59 -3.26 4.85 9.33
CA LEU A 59 -2.19 3.88 9.17
C LEU A 59 -1.38 4.09 7.88
N ASP A 60 -2.03 4.39 6.76
CA ASP A 60 -1.35 4.67 5.49
C ASP A 60 -0.41 5.86 5.63
N ARG A 61 -0.85 6.94 6.27
CA ARG A 61 0.01 8.11 6.54
C ARG A 61 1.25 7.72 7.34
N ARG A 62 1.09 6.90 8.38
CA ARG A 62 2.22 6.43 9.18
C ARG A 62 3.17 5.53 8.39
N VAL A 63 2.63 4.64 7.56
CA VAL A 63 3.46 3.82 6.67
C VAL A 63 4.33 4.72 5.78
N MET A 64 3.76 5.78 5.20
CA MET A 64 4.51 6.75 4.39
C MET A 64 5.55 7.53 5.20
N GLU A 65 5.23 7.97 6.41
CA GLU A 65 6.16 8.68 7.31
C GLU A 65 7.42 7.85 7.60
N PHE A 66 7.30 6.51 7.64
CA PHE A 66 8.43 5.59 7.80
C PHE A 66 9.05 5.10 6.49
N GLY A 67 8.69 5.69 5.36
CA GLY A 67 9.20 5.30 4.05
C GLY A 67 8.72 3.92 3.58
N GLY A 68 7.65 3.40 4.18
CA GLY A 68 7.04 2.15 3.80
C GLY A 68 6.10 2.27 2.60
N ARG A 69 5.54 1.14 2.18
CA ARG A 69 4.59 1.08 1.07
C ARG A 69 3.54 -0.02 1.28
N LEU A 70 2.41 0.12 0.60
CA LEU A 70 1.33 -0.88 0.59
C LEU A 70 1.50 -1.88 -0.55
N TYR A 71 1.11 -3.13 -0.29
CA TYR A 71 1.13 -4.19 -1.29
C TYR A 71 -0.17 -4.22 -2.09
N LEU A 72 -0.10 -3.96 -3.40
CA LEU A 72 -1.26 -3.87 -4.29
C LEU A 72 -2.18 -5.08 -4.26
N ALA A 73 -1.64 -6.29 -4.10
CA ALA A 73 -2.45 -7.51 -4.07
C ALA A 73 -3.25 -7.69 -2.76
N LYS A 74 -3.01 -6.87 -1.74
CA LYS A 74 -3.69 -6.90 -0.43
C LYS A 74 -4.38 -5.60 -0.09
N GLU A 75 -4.24 -4.60 -0.94
CA GLU A 75 -4.79 -3.26 -0.76
C GLU A 75 -6.08 -3.11 -1.57
N SER A 76 -7.10 -2.43 -1.04
CA SER A 76 -8.39 -2.24 -1.71
C SER A 76 -8.95 -0.82 -1.64
N ARG A 77 -8.28 0.13 -0.97
CA ARG A 77 -8.89 1.43 -0.66
C ARG A 77 -7.95 2.64 -0.66
N THR A 78 -6.62 2.48 -0.64
CA THR A 78 -5.70 3.63 -0.60
C THR A 78 -5.94 4.58 -1.78
N SER A 79 -5.67 5.87 -1.60
CA SER A 79 -5.82 6.87 -2.66
C SER A 79 -4.70 6.78 -3.69
N ALA A 80 -4.96 7.26 -4.91
CA ALA A 80 -3.95 7.40 -5.94
C ALA A 80 -2.76 8.24 -5.45
N GLU A 81 -3.03 9.38 -4.79
CA GLU A 81 -2.00 10.26 -4.23
C GLU A 81 -1.06 9.54 -3.28
N ASN A 82 -1.61 8.78 -2.32
CA ASN A 82 -0.80 8.02 -1.37
C ASN A 82 0.01 6.93 -2.08
N PHE A 83 -0.63 6.20 -3.01
CA PHE A 83 0.03 5.14 -3.75
C PHE A 83 1.21 5.66 -4.59
N HIS A 84 1.00 6.76 -5.32
CA HIS A 84 2.06 7.36 -6.14
C HIS A 84 3.26 7.82 -5.29
N LYS A 85 3.02 8.36 -4.09
CA LYS A 85 4.10 8.73 -3.15
C LYS A 85 4.88 7.53 -2.63
N MET A 86 4.24 6.38 -2.48
CA MET A 86 4.89 5.14 -1.97
C MET A 86 5.79 4.46 -3.00
N TYR A 87 5.62 4.76 -4.30
CA TYR A 87 6.33 4.10 -5.39
C TYR A 87 7.10 5.11 -6.25
N PRO A 88 8.38 5.38 -5.95
CA PRO A 88 9.19 6.37 -6.68
C PRO A 88 9.34 6.08 -8.18
N GLY A 89 9.19 4.81 -8.60
CA GLY A 89 9.24 4.40 -10.00
C GLY A 89 7.97 4.66 -10.81
N MET A 90 6.94 5.26 -10.19
CA MET A 90 5.60 5.43 -10.78
C MET A 90 5.63 6.22 -12.09
N GLU A 91 6.33 7.33 -12.13
CA GLU A 91 6.39 8.19 -13.32
C GLU A 91 6.95 7.45 -14.54
N GLY A 92 8.07 6.74 -14.36
CA GLY A 92 8.66 5.91 -15.42
C GLY A 92 7.75 4.77 -15.86
N TRP A 93 7.05 4.16 -14.91
CA TRP A 93 6.07 3.11 -15.21
C TRP A 93 4.89 3.65 -16.02
N LEU A 94 4.31 4.77 -15.62
CA LEU A 94 3.19 5.43 -16.33
C LEU A 94 3.59 5.83 -17.76
N LYS A 95 4.80 6.36 -17.95
CA LYS A 95 5.32 6.69 -19.28
C LYS A 95 5.32 5.45 -20.18
N THR A 96 5.95 4.36 -19.74
CA THR A 96 6.02 3.12 -20.52
C THR A 96 4.62 2.53 -20.76
N ARG A 97 3.76 2.54 -19.75
CA ARG A 97 2.39 2.06 -19.88
C ARG A 97 1.62 2.84 -20.95
N ASN A 98 1.72 4.16 -20.97
CA ASN A 98 1.01 5.01 -21.93
C ASN A 98 1.60 4.92 -23.35
N GLU A 99 2.87 4.59 -23.51
CA GLU A 99 3.48 4.28 -24.81
C GLU A 99 2.93 2.97 -25.39
N ILE A 100 2.70 1.95 -24.53
CA ILE A 100 2.21 0.63 -24.97
C ILE A 100 0.70 0.64 -25.20
N ASP A 101 -0.07 1.32 -24.35
CA ASP A 101 -1.53 1.39 -24.40
C ASP A 101 -2.02 2.85 -24.33
N PRO A 102 -1.80 3.63 -25.39
CA PRO A 102 -2.12 5.07 -25.40
C PRO A 102 -3.62 5.37 -25.33
N THR A 103 -4.46 4.40 -25.64
CA THR A 103 -5.92 4.55 -25.60
C THR A 103 -6.56 4.00 -24.34
N GLY A 104 -5.77 3.40 -23.44
CA GLY A 104 -6.26 2.89 -22.15
C GLY A 104 -7.20 1.68 -22.26
N VAL A 105 -7.00 0.82 -23.25
CA VAL A 105 -7.82 -0.40 -23.46
C VAL A 105 -7.68 -1.36 -22.28
N PHE A 106 -6.44 -1.54 -21.78
CA PHE A 106 -6.18 -2.38 -20.62
C PHE A 106 -6.37 -1.61 -19.33
N ALA A 107 -7.54 -1.72 -18.73
CA ALA A 107 -7.89 -1.07 -17.48
C ALA A 107 -8.61 -2.02 -16.52
N SER A 108 -8.46 -1.77 -15.23
CA SER A 108 -9.18 -2.43 -14.15
C SER A 108 -9.74 -1.40 -13.18
N ASP A 109 -10.65 -1.79 -12.29
CA ASP A 109 -11.15 -0.86 -11.27
C ASP A 109 -10.02 -0.37 -10.36
N MET A 110 -9.05 -1.21 -10.04
CA MET A 110 -7.86 -0.81 -9.31
C MET A 110 -7.03 0.21 -10.09
N SER A 111 -6.78 -0.02 -11.38
CA SER A 111 -5.99 0.93 -12.18
C SER A 111 -6.69 2.28 -12.33
N ARG A 112 -8.02 2.30 -12.44
CA ARG A 112 -8.81 3.55 -12.47
C ARG A 112 -8.75 4.28 -11.12
N ARG A 113 -8.94 3.56 -10.01
CA ARG A 113 -8.89 4.14 -8.67
C ARG A 113 -7.51 4.70 -8.31
N LEU A 114 -6.45 4.05 -8.74
CA LEU A 114 -5.07 4.45 -8.47
C LEU A 114 -4.45 5.34 -9.56
N GLU A 115 -5.24 5.75 -10.55
CA GLU A 115 -4.81 6.61 -11.66
C GLU A 115 -3.54 6.06 -12.35
N LEU A 116 -3.58 4.76 -12.69
CA LEU A 116 -2.50 4.05 -13.37
C LEU A 116 -2.65 4.06 -14.90
N HIS A 117 -3.10 5.17 -15.47
CA HIS A 117 -3.30 5.36 -16.91
C HIS A 117 -3.21 6.85 -17.29
#